data_143bcea9965cc1f296c3052900de6b9e
#
_entry.id   143bcea9965cc1f296c3052900de6b9e
#
_cell.length_a   1.000
_cell.length_b   1.000
_cell.length_c   1.000
_cell.angle_alpha   90.00
_cell.angle_beta   90.00
_cell.angle_gamma   90.00
#
_symmetry.space_group_name_H-M   'P 1'
#
loop_
_entity.id
_entity.type
_entity.pdbx_description
1 polymer ?
#
loop_
_entity_poly.entity_id
_entity_poly.type
_entity_poly.pdbx_seq_one_letter_code
_entity_poly.pdbx_strand_id
1 'polypeptide(L)'
;MARIKAAVNAHKKRRKIMKLAKGYFGSKSKQYRAAKEQVMRSLRYAYIGRKLRKRDFRRLWIARINAAARLNGMSYSTFMYGLKKAGIDLNRKVLADLAVNDAAAFAKLVEAAKNA
;
A
#
# COMPACT_ATOMS: atom_id res chain seq x y z
N MET A 1 -38.61 39.22 6.52
CA MET A 1 -37.31 38.56 6.21
C MET A 1 -37.22 37.25 6.98
N ALA A 2 -36.86 36.17 6.29
CA ALA A 2 -36.59 34.89 6.96
C ALA A 2 -35.28 35.00 7.77
N ARG A 3 -35.35 34.66 9.07
CA ARG A 3 -34.17 34.66 9.96
C ARG A 3 -33.33 33.41 9.72
N ILE A 4 -32.10 33.58 9.25
CA ILE A 4 -31.16 32.48 9.07
C ILE A 4 -30.59 32.07 10.44
N LYS A 5 -30.83 30.81 10.84
CA LYS A 5 -30.27 30.24 12.07
C LYS A 5 -29.09 29.34 11.72
N ALA A 6 -27.90 29.65 12.23
CA ALA A 6 -26.68 28.84 12.03
C ALA A 6 -26.75 27.45 12.72
N ALA A 7 -27.65 27.26 13.67
CA ALA A 7 -27.76 26.03 14.47
C ALA A 7 -27.97 24.76 13.63
N VAL A 8 -28.80 24.79 12.60
CA VAL A 8 -29.07 23.63 11.73
C VAL A 8 -27.80 23.21 10.96
N ASN A 9 -27.06 24.17 10.42
CA ASN A 9 -25.84 23.90 9.68
C ASN A 9 -24.71 23.39 10.61
N ALA A 10 -24.61 23.95 11.81
CA ALA A 10 -23.67 23.48 12.82
C ALA A 10 -23.99 22.04 13.25
N HIS A 11 -25.27 21.70 13.45
CA HIS A 11 -25.69 20.35 13.78
C HIS A 11 -25.39 19.35 12.65
N LYS A 12 -25.67 19.70 11.40
CA LYS A 12 -25.34 18.86 10.22
C LYS A 12 -23.83 18.58 10.13
N LYS A 13 -22.98 19.61 10.31
CA LYS A 13 -21.52 19.45 10.33
C LYS A 13 -21.05 18.52 11.46
N ARG A 14 -21.55 18.70 12.67
CA ARG A 14 -21.23 17.84 13.82
C ARG A 14 -21.64 16.39 13.57
N ARG A 15 -22.88 16.17 13.07
CA ARG A 15 -23.40 14.84 12.75
C ARG A 15 -22.54 14.11 11.71
N LYS A 16 -22.03 14.83 10.68
CA LYS A 16 -21.13 14.27 9.68
C LYS A 16 -19.83 13.75 10.31
N ILE A 17 -19.20 14.54 11.19
CA ILE A 17 -17.99 14.12 11.91
C ILE A 17 -18.25 12.92 12.82
N MET A 18 -19.35 12.95 13.59
CA MET A 18 -19.72 11.84 14.47
C MET A 18 -20.00 10.55 13.70
N LYS A 19 -20.56 10.64 12.50
CA LYS A 19 -20.77 9.48 11.63
C LYS A 19 -19.44 8.84 11.20
N LEU A 20 -18.42 9.65 10.89
CA LEU A 20 -17.06 9.16 10.55
C LEU A 20 -16.32 8.60 11.77
N ALA A 21 -16.65 9.06 12.97
CA ALA A 21 -16.02 8.60 14.21
C ALA A 21 -16.67 7.34 14.81
N LYS A 22 -17.68 6.76 14.17
CA LYS A 22 -18.30 5.51 14.65
C LYS A 22 -17.25 4.42 14.80
N GLY A 23 -17.30 3.70 15.92
CA GLY A 23 -16.36 2.62 16.24
C GLY A 23 -15.03 3.08 16.84
N TYR A 24 -14.82 4.37 17.03
CA TYR A 24 -13.61 4.85 17.69
C TYR A 24 -13.67 4.58 19.19
N PHE A 25 -12.51 4.32 19.76
CA PHE A 25 -12.38 3.95 21.17
C PHE A 25 -12.78 5.09 22.12
N GLY A 26 -13.55 4.74 23.15
CA GLY A 26 -13.91 5.63 24.25
C GLY A 26 -14.68 6.89 23.82
N SER A 27 -14.30 8.02 24.39
CA SER A 27 -14.95 9.33 24.13
C SER A 27 -14.79 9.84 22.70
N LYS A 28 -13.82 9.30 21.94
CA LYS A 28 -13.58 9.66 20.52
C LYS A 28 -14.74 9.31 19.60
N SER A 29 -15.63 8.39 19.99
CA SER A 29 -16.87 8.07 19.26
C SER A 29 -18.10 8.83 19.76
N LYS A 30 -18.03 9.46 20.94
CA LYS A 30 -19.19 10.07 21.62
C LYS A 30 -19.10 11.58 21.77
N GLN A 31 -17.92 12.11 22.09
CA GLN A 31 -17.70 13.55 22.28
C GLN A 31 -17.19 14.21 21.00
N TYR A 32 -17.90 15.24 20.53
CA TYR A 32 -17.57 15.91 19.26
C TYR A 32 -16.15 16.45 19.20
N ARG A 33 -15.65 17.07 20.29
CA ARG A 33 -14.29 17.65 20.33
C ARG A 33 -13.23 16.58 20.06
N ALA A 34 -13.28 15.49 20.82
CA ALA A 34 -12.34 14.36 20.66
C ALA A 34 -12.52 13.65 19.31
N ALA A 35 -13.79 13.45 18.87
CA ALA A 35 -14.09 12.86 17.58
C ALA A 35 -13.54 13.66 16.41
N LYS A 36 -13.68 15.00 16.43
CA LYS A 36 -13.18 15.89 15.37
C LYS A 36 -11.68 15.77 15.19
N GLU A 37 -10.91 15.85 16.29
CA GLU A 37 -9.46 15.73 16.24
C GLU A 37 -9.03 14.36 15.70
N GLN A 38 -9.65 13.30 16.19
CA GLN A 38 -9.33 11.95 15.77
C GLN A 38 -9.68 11.69 14.29
N VAL A 39 -10.81 12.18 13.81
CA VAL A 39 -11.21 12.06 12.39
C VAL A 39 -10.21 12.80 11.49
N MET A 40 -9.80 14.02 11.86
CA MET A 40 -8.80 14.76 11.08
C MET A 40 -7.47 13.99 10.98
N ARG A 41 -6.99 13.42 12.10
CA ARG A 41 -5.78 12.59 12.11
C ARG A 41 -5.95 11.32 11.28
N SER A 42 -7.07 10.63 11.41
CA SER A 42 -7.38 9.41 10.64
C SER A 42 -7.35 9.67 9.14
N LEU A 43 -7.97 10.75 8.67
CA LEU A 43 -7.98 11.11 7.25
C LEU A 43 -6.58 11.46 6.75
N ARG A 44 -5.78 12.17 7.57
CA ARG A 44 -4.37 12.47 7.24
C ARG A 44 -3.54 11.19 7.14
N TYR A 45 -3.67 10.28 8.12
CA TYR A 45 -2.95 9.01 8.09
C TYR A 45 -3.42 8.10 6.96
N ALA A 46 -4.71 8.12 6.61
CA ALA A 46 -5.20 7.39 5.44
C ALA A 46 -4.55 7.88 4.13
N TYR A 47 -4.38 9.19 3.98
CA TYR A 47 -3.67 9.78 2.84
C TYR A 47 -2.19 9.36 2.81
N ILE A 48 -1.49 9.47 3.93
CA ILE A 48 -0.09 9.05 4.05
C ILE A 48 0.04 7.55 3.81
N GLY A 49 -0.84 6.73 4.41
CA GLY A 49 -0.86 5.28 4.27
C GLY A 49 -1.03 4.82 2.83
N ARG A 50 -1.89 5.47 2.04
CA ARG A 50 -2.03 5.16 0.60
C ARG A 50 -0.74 5.43 -0.18
N LYS A 51 0.03 6.47 0.18
CA LYS A 51 1.34 6.74 -0.43
C LYS A 51 2.41 5.74 0.02
N LEU A 52 2.42 5.38 1.32
CA LEU A 52 3.36 4.41 1.87
C LEU A 52 3.12 3.00 1.32
N ARG A 53 1.86 2.61 1.09
CA ARG A 53 1.48 1.30 0.57
C ARG A 53 2.26 0.91 -0.70
N LYS A 54 2.48 1.86 -1.61
CA LYS A 54 3.27 1.62 -2.83
C LYS A 54 4.72 1.23 -2.52
N ARG A 55 5.33 1.86 -1.53
CA ARG A 55 6.70 1.56 -1.08
C ARG A 55 6.77 0.21 -0.36
N ASP A 56 5.78 -0.08 0.47
CA ASP A 56 5.72 -1.32 1.26
C ASP A 56 5.53 -2.53 0.35
N PHE A 57 4.60 -2.46 -0.61
CA PHE A 57 4.44 -3.53 -1.59
C PHE A 57 5.69 -3.72 -2.46
N ARG A 58 6.35 -2.65 -2.88
CA ARG A 58 7.60 -2.78 -3.63
C ARG A 58 8.70 -3.47 -2.82
N ARG A 59 8.85 -3.16 -1.53
CA ARG A 59 9.77 -3.87 -0.64
C ARG A 59 9.44 -5.35 -0.54
N LEU A 60 8.16 -5.69 -0.38
CA LEU A 60 7.70 -7.07 -0.32
C LEU A 60 8.01 -7.84 -1.61
N TRP A 61 7.74 -7.24 -2.78
CA TRP A 61 8.08 -7.87 -4.06
C TRP A 61 9.57 -8.11 -4.21
N ILE A 62 10.40 -7.13 -3.85
CA ILE A 62 11.86 -7.25 -3.89
C ILE A 62 12.34 -8.38 -2.97
N ALA A 63 11.78 -8.50 -1.76
CA ALA A 63 12.13 -9.58 -0.83
C ALA A 63 11.78 -10.96 -1.40
N ARG A 64 10.61 -11.13 -2.02
CA ARG A 64 10.18 -12.37 -2.66
C ARG A 64 11.07 -12.75 -3.84
N ILE A 65 11.34 -11.81 -4.74
CA ILE A 65 12.23 -12.02 -5.89
C ILE A 65 13.63 -12.39 -5.41
N ASN A 66 14.17 -11.69 -4.41
CA ASN A 66 15.50 -11.97 -3.88
C ASN A 66 15.61 -13.37 -3.28
N ALA A 67 14.60 -13.79 -2.51
CA ALA A 67 14.56 -15.14 -1.96
C ALA A 67 14.55 -16.21 -3.06
N ALA A 68 13.70 -16.06 -4.08
CA ALA A 68 13.61 -16.99 -5.19
C ALA A 68 14.88 -16.98 -6.07
N ALA A 69 15.48 -15.81 -6.31
CA ALA A 69 16.74 -15.71 -7.04
C ALA A 69 17.88 -16.41 -6.29
N ARG A 70 17.97 -16.26 -4.96
CA ARG A 70 18.98 -16.93 -4.14
C ARG A 70 18.82 -18.45 -4.13
N LEU A 71 17.59 -18.97 -4.11
CA LEU A 71 17.34 -20.41 -4.26
C LEU A 71 17.86 -20.95 -5.59
N ASN A 72 17.89 -20.12 -6.65
CA ASN A 72 18.45 -20.44 -7.97
C ASN A 72 19.91 -20.03 -8.14
N GLY A 73 20.61 -19.64 -7.06
CA GLY A 73 22.04 -19.32 -7.06
C GLY A 73 22.41 -17.94 -7.60
N MET A 74 21.46 -16.97 -7.62
CA MET A 74 21.72 -15.60 -8.05
C MET A 74 21.36 -14.57 -6.97
N SER A 75 22.03 -13.42 -6.97
CA SER A 75 21.61 -12.27 -6.18
C SER A 75 20.50 -11.49 -6.89
N TYR A 76 19.72 -10.70 -6.14
CA TYR A 76 18.67 -9.85 -6.73
C TYR A 76 19.22 -8.88 -7.78
N SER A 77 20.37 -8.24 -7.52
CA SER A 77 20.97 -7.27 -8.42
C SER A 77 21.47 -7.91 -9.73
N THR A 78 22.13 -9.04 -9.63
CA THR A 78 22.60 -9.79 -10.81
C THR A 78 21.44 -10.32 -11.64
N PHE A 79 20.38 -10.82 -10.99
CA PHE A 79 19.17 -11.27 -11.67
C PHE A 79 18.49 -10.13 -12.44
N MET A 80 18.27 -8.98 -11.78
CA MET A 80 17.64 -7.82 -12.43
C MET A 80 18.49 -7.25 -13.57
N TYR A 81 19.81 -7.27 -13.42
CA TYR A 81 20.73 -6.86 -14.48
C TYR A 81 20.67 -7.83 -15.66
N GLY A 82 20.71 -9.14 -15.41
CA GLY A 82 20.59 -10.17 -16.43
C GLY A 82 19.29 -10.08 -17.23
N LEU A 83 18.14 -9.89 -16.56
CA LEU A 83 16.85 -9.68 -17.23
C LEU A 83 16.89 -8.45 -18.14
N LYS A 84 17.45 -7.34 -17.67
CA LYS A 84 17.59 -6.13 -18.48
C LYS A 84 18.47 -6.38 -19.72
N LYS A 85 19.57 -7.11 -19.56
CA LYS A 85 20.49 -7.46 -20.66
C LYS A 85 19.84 -8.42 -21.67
N ALA A 86 19.02 -9.36 -21.19
CA ALA A 86 18.19 -10.25 -22.02
C ALA A 86 17.01 -9.54 -22.72
N GLY A 87 16.78 -8.25 -22.48
CA GLY A 87 15.67 -7.50 -23.06
C GLY A 87 14.30 -7.84 -22.44
N ILE A 88 14.28 -8.51 -21.30
CA ILE A 88 13.03 -8.92 -20.60
C ILE A 88 12.61 -7.81 -19.66
N ASP A 89 11.58 -7.05 -20.04
CA ASP A 89 11.03 -5.96 -19.22
C ASP A 89 9.74 -6.44 -18.50
N LEU A 90 9.93 -7.06 -17.34
CA LEU A 90 8.85 -7.47 -16.43
C LEU A 90 8.88 -6.62 -15.17
N ASN A 91 7.69 -6.17 -14.74
CA ASN A 91 7.58 -5.42 -13.51
C ASN A 91 7.75 -6.32 -12.28
N ARG A 92 8.16 -5.72 -11.15
CA ARG A 92 8.46 -6.45 -9.90
C ARG A 92 7.26 -7.18 -9.32
N LYS A 93 6.04 -6.71 -9.57
CA LYS A 93 4.81 -7.38 -9.12
C LYS A 93 4.65 -8.73 -9.80
N VAL A 94 4.79 -8.78 -11.12
CA VAL A 94 4.72 -10.02 -11.91
C VAL A 94 5.84 -10.98 -11.53
N LEU A 95 7.08 -10.48 -11.42
CA LEU A 95 8.21 -11.30 -10.99
C LEU A 95 8.02 -11.91 -9.60
N ALA A 96 7.46 -11.14 -8.66
CA ALA A 96 7.18 -11.62 -7.32
C ALA A 96 6.01 -12.62 -7.27
N ASP A 97 5.05 -12.49 -8.17
CA ASP A 97 3.94 -13.42 -8.32
C ASP A 97 4.44 -14.77 -8.88
N LEU A 98 5.23 -14.74 -9.93
CA LEU A 98 5.90 -15.94 -10.47
C LEU A 98 6.80 -16.62 -9.43
N ALA A 99 7.54 -15.84 -8.65
CA ALA A 99 8.42 -16.38 -7.61
C ALA A 99 7.68 -17.20 -6.54
N VAL A 100 6.39 -16.93 -6.30
CA VAL A 100 5.57 -17.61 -5.28
C VAL A 100 4.70 -18.69 -5.89
N ASN A 101 4.05 -18.39 -7.01
CA ASN A 101 3.01 -19.22 -7.58
C ASN A 101 3.51 -20.15 -8.71
N ASP A 102 4.59 -19.78 -9.40
CA ASP A 102 5.17 -20.55 -10.50
C ASP A 102 6.71 -20.51 -10.46
N ALA A 103 7.26 -21.35 -9.59
CA ALA A 103 8.70 -21.49 -9.44
C ALA A 103 9.39 -21.99 -10.72
N ALA A 104 8.70 -22.79 -11.56
CA ALA A 104 9.27 -23.31 -12.80
C ALA A 104 9.43 -22.21 -13.85
N ALA A 105 8.43 -21.33 -13.99
CA ALA A 105 8.55 -20.15 -14.85
C ALA A 105 9.62 -19.18 -14.37
N PHE A 106 9.72 -19.00 -13.03
CA PHE A 106 10.78 -18.16 -12.44
C PHE A 106 12.17 -18.71 -12.69
N ALA A 107 12.38 -20.03 -12.62
CA ALA A 107 13.66 -20.68 -12.93
C ALA A 107 14.09 -20.43 -14.38
N LYS A 108 13.17 -20.51 -15.34
CA LYS A 108 13.46 -20.17 -16.76
C LYS A 108 13.91 -18.72 -16.93
N LEU A 109 13.33 -17.78 -16.17
CA LEU A 109 13.77 -16.39 -16.16
C LEU A 109 15.19 -16.24 -15.57
N VAL A 110 15.51 -17.03 -14.55
CA VAL A 110 16.87 -17.06 -13.97
C VAL A 110 17.88 -17.60 -14.98
N GLU A 111 17.56 -18.66 -15.72
CA GLU A 111 18.40 -19.21 -16.78
C GLU A 111 18.63 -18.19 -17.91
N ALA A 112 17.56 -17.54 -18.36
CA ALA A 112 17.69 -16.46 -19.34
C ALA A 112 18.57 -15.30 -18.85
N ALA A 113 18.47 -14.94 -17.57
CA ALA A 113 19.29 -13.91 -16.96
C ALA A 113 20.77 -14.33 -16.77
N LYS A 114 21.04 -15.63 -16.60
CA LYS A 114 22.42 -16.17 -16.54
C LYS A 114 23.12 -16.20 -17.90
N ASN A 115 22.34 -16.46 -18.95
CA ASN A 115 22.85 -16.62 -20.30
C ASN A 115 22.99 -15.29 -21.07
N ALA A 116 22.51 -14.20 -20.48
CA ALA A 116 22.61 -12.87 -21.05
C ALA A 116 23.91 -12.18 -20.63
#